data_76c8e39888014b3751e9378e41fac499
#
_entry.id   76c8e39888014b3751e9378e41fac499
#
_cell.length_a   1.000
_cell.length_b   1.000
_cell.length_c   1.000
_cell.angle_alpha   90.00
_cell.angle_beta   90.00
_cell.angle_gamma   90.00
#
_symmetry.space_group_name_H-M   'P 1'
#
loop_
_entity.id
_entity.type
_entity.pdbx_description
1 polymer ?
#
loop_
_entity_poly.entity_id
_entity_poly.type
_entity_poly.pdbx_seq_one_letter_code
_entity_poly.pdbx_strand_id
1 'polypeptide(L)'
;MKRMLLGILINFCLLLTAQADSISKDKNYRQLLDAYYLQDKELLISQDVVDVAQAVVNNPDQYSHDRVAKAFSLLSDVAFNRGDLSVALQFAQYGSETEPTDVDLQLDLLLKIARGYYAQGKYIQLRETSQTAAWLADQASNMNYHLQALAYSVVAYALNDDYALAVKALTKVESILSQNQQSVDQITLLEIIAEAHFYLSEYNNAVELLNHVLQLRTTMSRTAGIARSYHLVANAYYQLQQYNDAYNAFWQSLQFAKQYNLPIRAAYAELGLGQVLYQQQQFTLAEVRLLNAHAVFNQHNLVRFNLSAKIALVRVLYALDKPTEADTMLLSAQSLAENVVLSPQQIVLFLLLTDYYSEQKLFEQAIEAQKHYLTLYQALYPNVSVKNSLAAIATSASNKAKKLALNLAEQSQLSLAFSEKYHRQQLWIILLASMLSCSLLFIIYCFFQAHRKQLNHNYDEIELPQTHLTQAVQTKRWYQQQYKMARKYQYNISVAYLKVENWQELSFRFNRKVLADVSQVLATIINENLDAEDYAGVISDGEYLFLCPHQTPEQVLIKFTRIKQAIKTRFFANLGDYSVNVIFSIAAPSIQDIDPYVFLSRLSECADIEK
;
A
#
# COMPACT_ATOMS: atom_id res chain seq x y z
N MET A 1 11.69 -60.08 45.48
CA MET A 1 10.57 -59.16 45.76
C MET A 1 10.98 -57.72 45.96
N LYS A 2 11.88 -57.31 46.89
CA LYS A 2 12.27 -55.92 47.12
C LYS A 2 12.86 -55.16 45.90
N ARG A 3 13.66 -55.81 45.02
CA ARG A 3 14.20 -55.22 43.80
C ARG A 3 13.15 -55.01 42.69
N MET A 4 12.12 -55.86 42.67
CA MET A 4 11.03 -55.73 41.69
C MET A 4 10.06 -54.59 42.08
N LEU A 5 9.78 -54.45 43.38
CA LEU A 5 8.99 -53.34 43.91
C LEU A 5 9.69 -51.96 43.71
N LEU A 6 11.01 -51.92 43.86
CA LEU A 6 11.79 -50.69 43.65
C LEU A 6 11.77 -50.27 42.15
N GLY A 7 11.88 -51.22 41.23
CA GLY A 7 11.77 -50.98 39.80
C GLY A 7 10.39 -50.45 39.36
N ILE A 8 9.32 -50.98 39.98
CA ILE A 8 7.94 -50.54 39.76
C ILE A 8 7.74 -49.11 40.31
N LEU A 9 8.29 -48.82 41.51
CA LEU A 9 8.22 -47.47 42.11
C LEU A 9 9.00 -46.42 41.30
N ILE A 10 10.18 -46.76 40.79
CA ILE A 10 10.99 -45.87 39.96
C ILE A 10 10.29 -45.61 38.61
N ASN A 11 9.72 -46.62 37.96
CA ASN A 11 8.91 -46.45 36.75
C ASN A 11 7.64 -45.63 37.01
N PHE A 12 7.00 -45.81 38.16
CA PHE A 12 5.81 -45.02 38.53
C PHE A 12 6.15 -43.58 38.85
N CYS A 13 7.30 -43.31 39.51
CA CYS A 13 7.82 -41.95 39.71
C CYS A 13 8.26 -41.28 38.40
N LEU A 14 8.89 -42.03 37.48
CA LEU A 14 9.25 -41.50 36.15
C LEU A 14 8.00 -41.21 35.30
N LEU A 15 6.96 -42.03 35.39
CA LEU A 15 5.66 -41.76 34.76
C LEU A 15 4.97 -40.53 35.37
N LEU A 16 5.00 -40.38 36.69
CA LEU A 16 4.43 -39.20 37.37
C LEU A 16 5.19 -37.91 37.06
N THR A 17 6.52 -37.98 36.98
CA THR A 17 7.32 -36.79 36.58
C THR A 17 7.12 -36.45 35.12
N ALA A 18 7.06 -37.44 34.22
CA ALA A 18 6.74 -37.22 32.80
C ALA A 18 5.33 -36.65 32.62
N GLN A 19 4.37 -37.12 33.44
CA GLN A 19 3.00 -36.61 33.42
C GLN A 19 2.89 -35.21 34.04
N ALA A 20 3.65 -34.90 35.08
CA ALA A 20 3.75 -33.55 35.66
C ALA A 20 4.42 -32.57 34.71
N ASP A 21 5.47 -32.96 34.00
CA ASP A 21 6.13 -32.14 32.96
C ASP A 21 5.21 -31.90 31.76
N SER A 22 4.43 -32.91 31.34
CA SER A 22 3.46 -32.74 30.26
C SER A 22 2.31 -31.83 30.65
N ILE A 23 1.79 -31.93 31.87
CA ILE A 23 0.73 -31.04 32.41
C ILE A 23 1.25 -29.60 32.55
N SER A 24 2.49 -29.42 32.97
CA SER A 24 3.13 -28.11 33.10
C SER A 24 3.34 -27.44 31.73
N LYS A 25 3.80 -28.21 30.74
CA LYS A 25 3.95 -27.74 29.35
C LYS A 25 2.60 -27.42 28.70
N ASP A 26 1.61 -28.26 28.91
CA ASP A 26 0.26 -28.04 28.39
C ASP A 26 -0.39 -26.78 28.95
N LYS A 27 -0.25 -26.52 30.25
CA LYS A 27 -0.71 -25.30 30.89
C LYS A 27 0.00 -24.08 30.34
N ASN A 28 1.28 -24.19 30.02
CA ASN A 28 2.06 -23.11 29.41
C ASN A 28 1.58 -22.84 27.95
N TYR A 29 1.35 -23.89 27.15
CA TYR A 29 0.85 -23.71 25.78
C TYR A 29 -0.54 -23.07 25.74
N ARG A 30 -1.46 -23.40 26.66
CA ARG A 30 -2.78 -22.77 26.78
C ARG A 30 -2.66 -21.25 27.05
N GLN A 31 -1.81 -20.87 27.99
CA GLN A 31 -1.59 -19.46 28.34
C GLN A 31 -0.91 -18.68 27.20
N LEU A 32 0.08 -19.28 26.55
CA LEU A 32 0.78 -18.65 25.44
C LEU A 32 -0.13 -18.51 24.22
N LEU A 33 -0.95 -19.52 23.91
CA LEU A 33 -1.91 -19.46 22.81
C LEU A 33 -2.91 -18.30 23.00
N ASP A 34 -3.50 -18.21 24.20
CA ASP A 34 -4.43 -17.13 24.51
C ASP A 34 -3.74 -15.75 24.47
N ALA A 35 -2.48 -15.65 24.94
CA ALA A 35 -1.69 -14.44 24.89
C ALA A 35 -1.37 -14.02 23.43
N TYR A 36 -0.97 -14.95 22.57
CA TYR A 36 -0.73 -14.66 21.16
C TYR A 36 -2.03 -14.29 20.41
N TYR A 37 -3.16 -14.92 20.75
CA TYR A 37 -4.44 -14.61 20.12
C TYR A 37 -4.92 -13.18 20.43
N LEU A 38 -4.51 -12.60 21.55
CA LEU A 38 -4.80 -11.22 21.95
C LEU A 38 -3.82 -10.19 21.36
N GLN A 39 -2.70 -10.64 20.77
CA GLN A 39 -1.74 -9.74 20.15
C GLN A 39 -2.26 -9.18 18.82
N ASP A 40 -1.63 -8.09 18.38
CA ASP A 40 -1.86 -7.55 17.05
C ASP A 40 -1.54 -8.63 16.00
N LYS A 41 -2.54 -8.98 15.21
CA LYS A 41 -2.46 -10.03 14.20
C LYS A 41 -1.32 -9.84 13.21
N GLU A 42 -0.95 -8.59 12.93
CA GLU A 42 0.14 -8.25 11.99
C GLU A 42 1.53 -8.56 12.54
N LEU A 43 1.69 -8.64 13.87
CA LEU A 43 2.96 -8.98 14.52
C LEU A 43 3.22 -10.49 14.57
N LEU A 44 2.24 -11.32 14.20
CA LEU A 44 2.33 -12.77 14.25
C LEU A 44 3.14 -13.30 13.05
N ILE A 45 4.45 -13.27 13.15
CA ILE A 45 5.40 -13.77 12.13
C ILE A 45 6.44 -14.75 12.71
N SER A 46 6.57 -14.82 14.04
CA SER A 46 7.62 -15.58 14.72
C SER A 46 7.40 -17.09 14.66
N GLN A 47 8.50 -17.83 14.80
CA GLN A 47 8.44 -19.30 14.87
C GLN A 47 7.84 -19.76 16.20
N ASP A 48 8.01 -19.02 17.28
CA ASP A 48 7.45 -19.36 18.58
C ASP A 48 5.92 -19.46 18.57
N VAL A 49 5.23 -18.56 17.82
CA VAL A 49 3.77 -18.66 17.62
C VAL A 49 3.40 -19.93 16.90
N VAL A 50 4.17 -20.28 15.85
CA VAL A 50 3.95 -21.54 15.09
C VAL A 50 4.12 -22.74 15.99
N ASP A 51 5.19 -22.79 16.78
CA ASP A 51 5.51 -23.94 17.64
C ASP A 51 4.42 -24.15 18.71
N VAL A 52 3.93 -23.07 19.33
CA VAL A 52 2.84 -23.14 20.31
C VAL A 52 1.52 -23.58 19.66
N ALA A 53 1.15 -22.97 18.53
CA ALA A 53 -0.08 -23.33 17.83
C ALA A 53 -0.02 -24.77 17.28
N GLN A 54 1.12 -25.18 16.73
CA GLN A 54 1.35 -26.54 16.23
C GLN A 54 1.27 -27.58 17.34
N ALA A 55 1.78 -27.28 18.54
CA ALA A 55 1.68 -28.17 19.70
C ALA A 55 0.22 -28.45 20.09
N VAL A 56 -0.67 -27.45 19.96
CA VAL A 56 -2.11 -27.59 20.22
C VAL A 56 -2.78 -28.41 19.10
N VAL A 57 -2.50 -28.07 17.84
CA VAL A 57 -3.11 -28.74 16.67
C VAL A 57 -2.72 -30.20 16.58
N ASN A 58 -1.48 -30.55 16.96
CA ASN A 58 -1.01 -31.94 16.94
C ASN A 58 -1.63 -32.82 18.04
N ASN A 59 -2.30 -32.21 19.03
CA ASN A 59 -2.94 -32.95 20.14
C ASN A 59 -4.38 -32.45 20.38
N PRO A 60 -5.26 -32.50 19.37
CA PRO A 60 -6.57 -31.84 19.41
C PRO A 60 -7.47 -32.38 20.54
N ASP A 61 -7.37 -33.66 20.87
CA ASP A 61 -8.18 -34.31 21.90
C ASP A 61 -7.93 -33.76 23.32
N GLN A 62 -6.83 -33.05 23.54
CA GLN A 62 -6.47 -32.46 24.84
C GLN A 62 -7.04 -31.05 25.04
N TYR A 63 -7.62 -30.47 23.98
CA TYR A 63 -8.08 -29.08 23.96
C TYR A 63 -9.54 -28.98 23.52
N SER A 64 -10.20 -27.86 23.89
CA SER A 64 -11.54 -27.58 23.38
C SER A 64 -11.47 -27.20 21.89
N HIS A 65 -12.58 -27.41 21.18
CA HIS A 65 -12.75 -27.03 19.77
C HIS A 65 -12.33 -25.56 19.54
N ASP A 66 -12.75 -24.64 20.40
CA ASP A 66 -12.37 -23.23 20.32
C ASP A 66 -10.87 -23.01 20.44
N ARG A 67 -10.15 -23.79 21.27
CA ARG A 67 -8.68 -23.66 21.36
C ARG A 67 -7.97 -24.20 20.14
N VAL A 68 -8.40 -25.31 19.61
CA VAL A 68 -7.87 -25.87 18.36
C VAL A 68 -8.14 -24.90 17.22
N ALA A 69 -9.35 -24.34 17.15
CA ALA A 69 -9.71 -23.31 16.18
C ALA A 69 -8.84 -22.03 16.31
N LYS A 70 -8.59 -21.57 17.54
CA LYS A 70 -7.66 -20.43 17.80
C LYS A 70 -6.24 -20.74 17.32
N ALA A 71 -5.74 -21.95 17.54
CA ALA A 71 -4.43 -22.36 17.08
C ALA A 71 -4.34 -22.33 15.54
N PHE A 72 -5.34 -22.87 14.85
CA PHE A 72 -5.43 -22.79 13.39
C PHE A 72 -5.57 -21.34 12.89
N SER A 73 -6.35 -20.51 13.58
CA SER A 73 -6.47 -19.08 13.27
C SER A 73 -5.11 -18.36 13.36
N LEU A 74 -4.32 -18.63 14.40
CA LEU A 74 -2.96 -18.08 14.53
C LEU A 74 -2.01 -18.58 13.43
N LEU A 75 -2.03 -19.87 13.11
CA LEU A 75 -1.25 -20.42 12.00
C LEU A 75 -1.62 -19.79 10.66
N SER A 76 -2.91 -19.53 10.46
CA SER A 76 -3.39 -18.79 9.27
C SER A 76 -2.84 -17.36 9.24
N ASP A 77 -2.83 -16.64 10.36
CA ASP A 77 -2.27 -15.27 10.41
C ASP A 77 -0.77 -15.27 10.13
N VAL A 78 -0.01 -16.18 10.75
CA VAL A 78 1.44 -16.30 10.49
C VAL A 78 1.71 -16.59 9.01
N ALA A 79 1.01 -17.56 8.42
CA ALA A 79 1.17 -17.89 7.01
C ALA A 79 0.82 -16.70 6.10
N PHE A 80 -0.27 -15.99 6.39
CA PHE A 80 -0.67 -14.79 5.65
C PHE A 80 0.38 -13.67 5.74
N ASN A 81 0.90 -13.39 6.94
CA ASN A 81 1.88 -12.34 7.16
C ASN A 81 3.20 -12.67 6.47
N ARG A 82 3.60 -13.93 6.46
CA ARG A 82 4.76 -14.42 5.70
C ARG A 82 4.54 -14.39 4.18
N GLY A 83 3.27 -14.28 3.72
CA GLY A 83 2.88 -14.19 2.32
C GLY A 83 2.44 -15.51 1.69
N ASP A 84 2.40 -16.61 2.46
CA ASP A 84 1.91 -17.90 1.98
C ASP A 84 0.38 -17.98 2.10
N LEU A 85 -0.29 -17.43 1.09
CA LEU A 85 -1.74 -17.27 1.07
C LEU A 85 -2.48 -18.60 0.94
N SER A 86 -1.85 -19.62 0.34
CA SER A 86 -2.45 -20.95 0.19
C SER A 86 -2.49 -21.70 1.51
N VAL A 87 -1.38 -21.69 2.24
CA VAL A 87 -1.27 -22.31 3.57
C VAL A 87 -2.16 -21.57 4.57
N ALA A 88 -2.24 -20.23 4.47
CA ALA A 88 -3.12 -19.43 5.31
C ALA A 88 -4.60 -19.85 5.16
N LEU A 89 -5.07 -20.04 3.91
CA LEU A 89 -6.42 -20.54 3.65
C LEU A 89 -6.65 -21.92 4.24
N GLN A 90 -5.71 -22.82 4.05
CA GLN A 90 -5.80 -24.20 4.55
C GLN A 90 -5.97 -24.25 6.07
N PHE A 91 -5.15 -23.48 6.79
CA PHE A 91 -5.28 -23.39 8.24
C PHE A 91 -6.61 -22.76 8.68
N ALA A 92 -7.08 -21.73 7.99
CA ALA A 92 -8.38 -21.13 8.30
C ALA A 92 -9.54 -22.13 8.10
N GLN A 93 -9.48 -22.94 7.03
CA GLN A 93 -10.46 -24.01 6.77
C GLN A 93 -10.43 -25.09 7.87
N TYR A 94 -9.25 -25.60 8.23
CA TYR A 94 -9.11 -26.56 9.33
C TYR A 94 -9.65 -25.98 10.66
N GLY A 95 -9.40 -24.69 10.93
CA GLY A 95 -9.97 -24.04 12.10
C GLY A 95 -11.50 -23.99 12.08
N SER A 96 -12.09 -23.72 10.92
CA SER A 96 -13.55 -23.71 10.76
C SER A 96 -14.16 -25.11 10.88
N GLU A 97 -13.47 -26.15 10.41
CA GLU A 97 -13.89 -27.56 10.51
C GLU A 97 -13.91 -28.09 11.94
N THR A 98 -13.26 -27.40 12.90
CA THR A 98 -13.36 -27.75 14.32
C THR A 98 -14.69 -27.35 14.97
N GLU A 99 -15.56 -26.68 14.24
CA GLU A 99 -16.86 -26.18 14.69
C GLU A 99 -16.77 -25.38 16.02
N PRO A 100 -16.02 -24.26 16.06
CA PRO A 100 -15.88 -23.47 17.27
C PRO A 100 -17.22 -22.89 17.72
N THR A 101 -17.41 -22.79 19.04
CA THR A 101 -18.64 -22.25 19.64
C THR A 101 -18.60 -20.74 19.80
N ASP A 102 -17.41 -20.15 19.86
CA ASP A 102 -17.16 -18.70 19.93
C ASP A 102 -17.47 -18.04 18.58
N VAL A 103 -18.49 -17.18 18.55
CA VAL A 103 -18.96 -16.50 17.34
C VAL A 103 -17.89 -15.56 16.75
N ASP A 104 -17.12 -14.87 17.59
CA ASP A 104 -16.05 -13.99 17.12
C ASP A 104 -14.93 -14.79 16.45
N LEU A 105 -14.65 -15.99 16.96
CA LEU A 105 -13.69 -16.89 16.34
C LEU A 105 -14.20 -17.46 15.01
N GLN A 106 -15.51 -17.80 14.93
CA GLN A 106 -16.13 -18.21 13.66
C GLN A 106 -16.01 -17.10 12.62
N LEU A 107 -16.29 -15.85 13.00
CA LEU A 107 -16.18 -14.67 12.14
C LEU A 107 -14.73 -14.42 11.67
N ASP A 108 -13.77 -14.51 12.60
CA ASP A 108 -12.34 -14.38 12.29
C ASP A 108 -11.90 -15.42 11.24
N LEU A 109 -12.30 -16.69 11.43
CA LEU A 109 -11.99 -17.76 10.49
C LEU A 109 -12.69 -17.57 9.13
N LEU A 110 -13.96 -17.19 9.10
CA LEU A 110 -14.70 -16.91 7.86
C LEU A 110 -14.03 -15.80 7.04
N LEU A 111 -13.60 -14.72 7.69
CA LEU A 111 -12.90 -13.64 6.98
C LEU A 111 -11.52 -14.07 6.47
N LYS A 112 -10.80 -14.93 7.20
CA LYS A 112 -9.55 -15.53 6.72
C LYS A 112 -9.78 -16.45 5.53
N ILE A 113 -10.85 -17.24 5.54
CA ILE A 113 -11.27 -18.07 4.40
C ILE A 113 -11.63 -17.19 3.20
N ALA A 114 -12.42 -16.13 3.40
CA ALA A 114 -12.78 -15.18 2.34
C ALA A 114 -11.53 -14.56 1.72
N ARG A 115 -10.59 -14.08 2.54
CA ARG A 115 -9.29 -13.54 2.09
C ARG A 115 -8.46 -14.59 1.33
N GLY A 116 -8.50 -15.83 1.75
CA GLY A 116 -7.83 -16.94 1.08
C GLY A 116 -8.45 -17.27 -0.29
N TYR A 117 -9.77 -17.29 -0.39
CA TYR A 117 -10.47 -17.48 -1.67
C TYR A 117 -10.18 -16.34 -2.64
N TYR A 118 -10.15 -15.10 -2.16
CA TYR A 118 -9.71 -13.95 -2.94
C TYR A 118 -8.31 -14.17 -3.52
N ALA A 119 -7.35 -14.59 -2.69
CA ALA A 119 -5.97 -14.82 -3.12
C ALA A 119 -5.85 -15.96 -4.15
N GLN A 120 -6.70 -16.97 -4.08
CA GLN A 120 -6.74 -18.08 -5.03
C GLN A 120 -7.54 -17.79 -6.30
N GLY A 121 -8.24 -16.65 -6.39
CA GLY A 121 -9.10 -16.33 -7.52
C GLY A 121 -10.45 -17.06 -7.52
N LYS A 122 -10.86 -17.63 -6.41
CA LYS A 122 -12.13 -18.32 -6.21
C LYS A 122 -13.22 -17.32 -5.81
N TYR A 123 -13.62 -16.46 -6.77
CA TYR A 123 -14.44 -15.28 -6.48
C TYR A 123 -15.88 -15.60 -6.11
N ILE A 124 -16.43 -16.75 -6.59
CA ILE A 124 -17.76 -17.22 -6.19
C ILE A 124 -17.75 -17.62 -4.71
N GLN A 125 -16.76 -18.42 -4.29
CA GLN A 125 -16.58 -18.82 -2.90
C GLN A 125 -16.28 -17.60 -1.99
N LEU A 126 -15.50 -16.64 -2.47
CA LEU A 126 -15.29 -15.36 -1.76
C LEU A 126 -16.63 -14.67 -1.49
N ARG A 127 -17.50 -14.56 -2.50
CA ARG A 127 -18.83 -13.92 -2.35
C ARG A 127 -19.67 -14.64 -1.31
N GLU A 128 -19.81 -15.95 -1.45
CA GLU A 128 -20.63 -16.78 -0.54
C GLU A 128 -20.13 -16.68 0.91
N THR A 129 -18.81 -16.83 1.11
CA THR A 129 -18.20 -16.77 2.44
C THR A 129 -18.32 -15.39 3.07
N SER A 130 -18.10 -14.34 2.29
CA SER A 130 -18.21 -12.95 2.80
C SER A 130 -19.66 -12.57 3.13
N GLN A 131 -20.65 -13.05 2.36
CA GLN A 131 -22.06 -12.85 2.68
C GLN A 131 -22.46 -13.60 3.95
N THR A 132 -22.01 -14.86 4.13
CA THR A 132 -22.21 -15.63 5.35
C THR A 132 -21.61 -14.92 6.56
N ALA A 133 -20.36 -14.44 6.43
CA ALA A 133 -19.70 -13.69 7.50
C ALA A 133 -20.44 -12.38 7.82
N ALA A 134 -20.91 -11.64 6.80
CA ALA A 134 -21.67 -10.41 7.02
C ALA A 134 -22.98 -10.67 7.75
N TRP A 135 -23.71 -11.72 7.37
CA TRP A 135 -24.94 -12.11 8.04
C TRP A 135 -24.69 -12.51 9.50
N LEU A 136 -23.69 -13.35 9.77
CA LEU A 136 -23.34 -13.79 11.12
C LEU A 136 -22.88 -12.62 11.99
N ALA A 137 -22.08 -11.70 11.45
CA ALA A 137 -21.59 -10.52 12.16
C ALA A 137 -22.71 -9.52 12.50
N ASP A 138 -23.72 -9.39 11.63
CA ASP A 138 -24.92 -8.59 11.89
C ASP A 138 -25.72 -9.18 13.04
N GLN A 139 -25.97 -10.50 13.04
CA GLN A 139 -26.66 -11.20 14.14
C GLN A 139 -25.91 -11.08 15.47
N ALA A 140 -24.58 -11.15 15.44
CA ALA A 140 -23.72 -10.98 16.61
C ALA A 140 -23.53 -9.51 17.03
N SER A 141 -24.06 -8.54 16.27
CA SER A 141 -23.85 -7.11 16.47
C SER A 141 -22.37 -6.71 16.49
N ASN A 142 -21.51 -7.47 15.79
CA ASN A 142 -20.09 -7.18 15.67
C ASN A 142 -19.81 -6.30 14.44
N MET A 143 -19.81 -4.99 14.64
CA MET A 143 -19.67 -4.00 13.58
C MET A 143 -18.34 -4.10 12.81
N ASN A 144 -17.24 -4.44 13.51
CA ASN A 144 -15.94 -4.54 12.88
C ASN A 144 -15.90 -5.68 11.84
N TYR A 145 -16.35 -6.89 12.22
CA TYR A 145 -16.43 -8.02 11.29
C TYR A 145 -17.50 -7.82 10.22
N HIS A 146 -18.62 -7.17 10.57
CA HIS A 146 -19.69 -6.86 9.60
C HIS A 146 -19.17 -5.98 8.46
N LEU A 147 -18.47 -4.89 8.75
CA LEU A 147 -17.91 -4.00 7.74
C LEU A 147 -16.81 -4.66 6.89
N GLN A 148 -15.92 -5.46 7.51
CA GLN A 148 -14.91 -6.20 6.77
C GLN A 148 -15.54 -7.21 5.81
N ALA A 149 -16.55 -7.96 6.26
CA ALA A 149 -17.27 -8.93 5.44
C ALA A 149 -18.02 -8.26 4.28
N LEU A 150 -18.69 -7.14 4.53
CA LEU A 150 -19.33 -6.35 3.47
C LEU A 150 -18.30 -5.82 2.46
N ALA A 151 -17.14 -5.34 2.91
CA ALA A 151 -16.08 -4.86 2.02
C ALA A 151 -15.51 -5.99 1.14
N TYR A 152 -15.30 -7.19 1.69
CA TYR A 152 -14.97 -8.37 0.87
C TYR A 152 -16.08 -8.75 -0.12
N SER A 153 -17.35 -8.56 0.24
CA SER A 153 -18.46 -8.77 -0.70
C SER A 153 -18.40 -7.78 -1.86
N VAL A 154 -18.01 -6.52 -1.63
CA VAL A 154 -17.78 -5.53 -2.70
C VAL A 154 -16.68 -6.00 -3.65
N VAL A 155 -15.54 -6.44 -3.10
CA VAL A 155 -14.44 -7.00 -3.90
C VAL A 155 -14.91 -8.20 -4.73
N ALA A 156 -15.70 -9.09 -4.12
CA ALA A 156 -16.25 -10.25 -4.82
C ALA A 156 -17.18 -9.86 -5.98
N TYR A 157 -18.08 -8.90 -5.76
CA TYR A 157 -18.97 -8.40 -6.83
C TYR A 157 -18.17 -7.77 -7.98
N ALA A 158 -17.18 -6.92 -7.67
CA ALA A 158 -16.35 -6.28 -8.67
C ALA A 158 -15.56 -7.30 -9.52
N LEU A 159 -15.05 -8.36 -8.88
CA LEU A 159 -14.30 -9.42 -9.55
C LEU A 159 -15.18 -10.40 -10.36
N ASN A 160 -16.50 -10.44 -10.08
CA ASN A 160 -17.48 -11.23 -10.84
C ASN A 160 -18.22 -10.40 -11.89
N ASP A 161 -17.72 -9.21 -12.27
CA ASP A 161 -18.37 -8.27 -13.22
C ASP A 161 -19.77 -7.75 -12.77
N ASP A 162 -20.13 -7.91 -11.50
CA ASP A 162 -21.38 -7.41 -10.93
C ASP A 162 -21.21 -5.95 -10.45
N TYR A 163 -20.72 -5.06 -11.32
CA TYR A 163 -20.34 -3.68 -10.95
C TYR A 163 -21.46 -2.89 -10.26
N ALA A 164 -22.69 -3.05 -10.69
CA ALA A 164 -23.84 -2.34 -10.09
C ALA A 164 -24.05 -2.74 -8.62
N LEU A 165 -23.90 -4.04 -8.32
CA LEU A 165 -23.98 -4.55 -6.95
C LEU A 165 -22.76 -4.12 -6.13
N ALA A 166 -21.56 -4.11 -6.74
CA ALA A 166 -20.34 -3.68 -6.10
C ALA A 166 -20.44 -2.21 -5.66
N VAL A 167 -20.84 -1.29 -6.54
CA VAL A 167 -21.00 0.14 -6.23
C VAL A 167 -22.06 0.35 -5.14
N LYS A 168 -23.21 -0.32 -5.23
CA LYS A 168 -24.27 -0.23 -4.21
C LYS A 168 -23.78 -0.72 -2.84
N ALA A 169 -23.05 -1.84 -2.81
CA ALA A 169 -22.50 -2.40 -1.57
C ALA A 169 -21.40 -1.49 -1.00
N LEU A 170 -20.52 -0.92 -1.85
CA LEU A 170 -19.47 0.02 -1.43
C LEU A 170 -20.08 1.26 -0.77
N THR A 171 -21.06 1.90 -1.40
CA THR A 171 -21.75 3.06 -0.80
C THR A 171 -22.35 2.73 0.56
N LYS A 172 -22.89 1.51 0.73
CA LYS A 172 -23.39 1.05 2.03
C LYS A 172 -22.26 0.93 3.07
N VAL A 173 -21.11 0.32 2.69
CA VAL A 173 -19.94 0.19 3.57
C VAL A 173 -19.44 1.57 4.02
N GLU A 174 -19.25 2.49 3.09
CA GLU A 174 -18.78 3.86 3.37
C GLU A 174 -19.75 4.63 4.28
N SER A 175 -21.06 4.50 4.03
CA SER A 175 -22.09 5.12 4.88
C SER A 175 -22.06 4.58 6.31
N ILE A 176 -21.93 3.26 6.51
CA ILE A 176 -21.84 2.67 7.84
C ILE A 176 -20.52 3.05 8.52
N LEU A 177 -19.41 3.04 7.79
CA LEU A 177 -18.09 3.41 8.30
C LEU A 177 -18.08 4.86 8.80
N SER A 178 -18.68 5.79 8.06
CA SER A 178 -18.72 7.21 8.44
C SER A 178 -19.41 7.43 9.80
N GLN A 179 -20.32 6.53 10.20
CA GLN A 179 -21.05 6.59 11.46
C GLN A 179 -20.35 5.84 12.61
N ASN A 180 -19.39 4.95 12.30
CA ASN A 180 -18.80 4.00 13.26
C ASN A 180 -17.27 4.02 13.32
N GLN A 181 -16.61 5.13 12.96
CA GLN A 181 -15.16 5.22 12.82
C GLN A 181 -14.34 4.80 14.05
N GLN A 182 -14.87 4.98 15.26
CA GLN A 182 -14.13 4.68 16.50
C GLN A 182 -14.17 3.21 16.93
N SER A 183 -15.04 2.38 16.34
CA SER A 183 -15.32 1.01 16.79
C SER A 183 -14.70 -0.06 15.88
N VAL A 184 -13.93 0.31 14.86
CA VAL A 184 -13.41 -0.63 13.84
C VAL A 184 -11.91 -0.54 13.69
N ASP A 185 -11.27 -1.64 13.27
CA ASP A 185 -9.88 -1.61 12.81
C ASP A 185 -9.79 -0.91 11.45
N GLN A 186 -9.52 0.39 11.51
CA GLN A 186 -9.50 1.25 10.33
C GLN A 186 -8.45 0.81 9.30
N ILE A 187 -7.27 0.35 9.72
CA ILE A 187 -6.19 -0.04 8.82
C ILE A 187 -6.64 -1.19 7.92
N THR A 188 -7.09 -2.30 8.53
CA THR A 188 -7.52 -3.49 7.79
C THR A 188 -8.72 -3.19 6.91
N LEU A 189 -9.71 -2.46 7.43
CA LEU A 189 -10.92 -2.13 6.69
C LEU A 189 -10.64 -1.21 5.49
N LEU A 190 -9.85 -0.15 5.67
CA LEU A 190 -9.49 0.76 4.58
C LEU A 190 -8.64 0.08 3.50
N GLU A 191 -7.80 -0.89 3.84
CA GLU A 191 -7.09 -1.70 2.85
C GLU A 191 -8.06 -2.51 1.98
N ILE A 192 -9.08 -3.14 2.58
CA ILE A 192 -10.09 -3.92 1.82
C ILE A 192 -10.96 -2.98 0.95
N ILE A 193 -11.34 -1.81 1.46
CA ILE A 193 -12.09 -0.81 0.68
C ILE A 193 -11.23 -0.28 -0.47
N ALA A 194 -9.94 -0.05 -0.26
CA ALA A 194 -9.03 0.36 -1.33
C ALA A 194 -8.87 -0.73 -2.41
N GLU A 195 -8.83 -2.01 -2.01
CA GLU A 195 -8.87 -3.13 -2.98
C GLU A 195 -10.21 -3.14 -3.75
N ALA A 196 -11.34 -2.82 -3.10
CA ALA A 196 -12.63 -2.70 -3.78
C ALA A 196 -12.61 -1.57 -4.84
N HIS A 197 -12.13 -0.37 -4.50
CA HIS A 197 -11.94 0.72 -5.46
C HIS A 197 -10.99 0.33 -6.59
N PHE A 198 -9.91 -0.40 -6.28
CA PHE A 198 -8.98 -0.89 -7.29
C PHE A 198 -9.67 -1.77 -8.35
N TYR A 199 -10.52 -2.73 -7.92
CA TYR A 199 -11.25 -3.60 -8.84
C TYR A 199 -12.42 -2.91 -9.55
N LEU A 200 -12.92 -1.81 -9.00
CA LEU A 200 -13.85 -0.91 -9.68
C LEU A 200 -13.14 0.05 -10.67
N SER A 201 -11.82 -0.10 -10.84
CA SER A 201 -10.97 0.79 -11.66
C SER A 201 -10.90 2.24 -11.16
N GLU A 202 -11.27 2.49 -9.93
CA GLU A 202 -11.21 3.78 -9.26
C GLU A 202 -9.85 3.96 -8.57
N TYR A 203 -8.77 3.86 -9.35
CA TYR A 203 -7.39 3.78 -8.85
C TYR A 203 -6.96 4.99 -8.04
N ASN A 204 -7.45 6.19 -8.34
CA ASN A 204 -7.14 7.40 -7.57
C ASN A 204 -7.69 7.29 -6.13
N ASN A 205 -8.93 6.81 -5.97
CA ASN A 205 -9.53 6.59 -4.65
C ASN A 205 -8.75 5.52 -3.87
N ALA A 206 -8.35 4.43 -4.55
CA ALA A 206 -7.51 3.40 -3.94
C ALA A 206 -6.16 3.96 -3.46
N VAL A 207 -5.49 4.81 -4.25
CA VAL A 207 -4.23 5.47 -3.86
C VAL A 207 -4.42 6.39 -2.67
N GLU A 208 -5.49 7.20 -2.65
CA GLU A 208 -5.78 8.10 -1.53
C GLU A 208 -5.98 7.34 -0.22
N LEU A 209 -6.82 6.29 -0.25
CA LEU A 209 -7.07 5.46 0.93
C LEU A 209 -5.81 4.73 1.40
N LEU A 210 -5.00 4.17 0.50
CA LEU A 210 -3.78 3.46 0.86
C LEU A 210 -2.70 4.39 1.40
N ASN A 211 -2.59 5.61 0.89
CA ASN A 211 -1.71 6.62 1.47
C ASN A 211 -2.17 7.01 2.88
N HIS A 212 -3.48 7.10 3.12
CA HIS A 212 -4.02 7.31 4.46
C HIS A 212 -3.69 6.12 5.39
N VAL A 213 -3.83 4.87 4.90
CA VAL A 213 -3.43 3.67 5.64
C VAL A 213 -1.94 3.72 6.01
N LEU A 214 -1.06 4.07 5.07
CA LEU A 214 0.38 4.21 5.34
C LEU A 214 0.66 5.26 6.42
N GLN A 215 -0.07 6.38 6.42
CA GLN A 215 0.01 7.39 7.47
C GLN A 215 -0.48 6.84 8.82
N LEU A 216 -1.60 6.14 8.86
CA LEU A 216 -2.12 5.51 10.08
C LEU A 216 -1.13 4.49 10.64
N ARG A 217 -0.53 3.63 9.80
CA ARG A 217 0.50 2.66 10.21
C ARG A 217 1.69 3.34 10.87
N THR A 218 2.13 4.46 10.33
CA THR A 218 3.25 5.23 10.89
C THR A 218 2.89 5.86 12.21
N THR A 219 1.72 6.50 12.31
CA THR A 219 1.28 7.18 13.53
C THR A 219 0.96 6.22 14.68
N MET A 220 0.44 5.03 14.35
CA MET A 220 0.10 3.98 15.32
C MET A 220 1.26 3.02 15.60
N SER A 221 2.41 3.22 14.97
CA SER A 221 3.58 2.33 15.05
C SER A 221 3.29 0.87 14.62
N ARG A 222 2.29 0.65 13.77
CA ARG A 222 1.90 -0.66 13.22
C ARG A 222 2.62 -0.92 11.90
N THR A 223 3.92 -1.17 11.99
CA THR A 223 4.79 -1.27 10.80
C THR A 223 4.91 -2.67 10.22
N ALA A 224 4.45 -3.72 10.92
CA ALA A 224 4.61 -5.11 10.48
C ALA A 224 3.91 -5.39 9.12
N GLY A 225 2.71 -4.83 8.89
CA GLY A 225 1.96 -4.95 7.64
C GLY A 225 2.33 -3.95 6.54
N ILE A 226 3.28 -3.04 6.80
CA ILE A 226 3.56 -1.89 5.91
C ILE A 226 4.04 -2.32 4.51
N ALA A 227 4.76 -3.44 4.41
CA ALA A 227 5.20 -4.00 3.12
C ALA A 227 3.99 -4.34 2.22
N ARG A 228 2.89 -4.86 2.79
CA ARG A 228 1.66 -5.14 2.05
C ARG A 228 0.98 -3.86 1.60
N SER A 229 0.85 -2.85 2.46
CA SER A 229 0.22 -1.58 2.09
C SER A 229 0.98 -0.87 0.97
N TYR A 230 2.33 -0.87 1.01
CA TYR A 230 3.14 -0.37 -0.10
C TYR A 230 2.95 -1.17 -1.39
N HIS A 231 2.80 -2.49 -1.30
CA HIS A 231 2.52 -3.32 -2.47
C HIS A 231 1.16 -2.98 -3.09
N LEU A 232 0.13 -2.77 -2.28
CA LEU A 232 -1.21 -2.42 -2.77
C LEU A 232 -1.22 -1.05 -3.47
N VAL A 233 -0.62 -0.02 -2.85
CA VAL A 233 -0.56 1.31 -3.48
C VAL A 233 0.29 1.30 -4.75
N ALA A 234 1.37 0.49 -4.78
CA ALA A 234 2.20 0.32 -5.97
C ALA A 234 1.42 -0.25 -7.16
N ASN A 235 0.55 -1.25 -6.90
CA ASN A 235 -0.34 -1.78 -7.93
C ASN A 235 -1.31 -0.70 -8.46
N ALA A 236 -1.87 0.15 -7.60
CA ALA A 236 -2.75 1.22 -8.01
C ALA A 236 -2.01 2.28 -8.85
N TYR A 237 -0.80 2.69 -8.47
CA TYR A 237 0.05 3.57 -9.27
C TYR A 237 0.41 2.95 -10.63
N TYR A 238 0.68 1.62 -10.65
CA TYR A 238 0.95 0.91 -11.90
C TYR A 238 -0.22 0.98 -12.87
N GLN A 239 -1.46 0.79 -12.40
CA GLN A 239 -2.67 0.90 -13.21
C GLN A 239 -2.91 2.33 -13.70
N LEU A 240 -2.54 3.35 -12.92
CA LEU A 240 -2.55 4.76 -13.32
C LEU A 240 -1.41 5.11 -14.30
N GLN A 241 -0.56 4.15 -14.66
CA GLN A 241 0.66 4.35 -15.48
C GLN A 241 1.66 5.34 -14.85
N GLN A 242 1.55 5.57 -13.55
CA GLN A 242 2.49 6.37 -12.76
C GLN A 242 3.68 5.46 -12.36
N TYR A 243 4.48 5.08 -13.36
CA TYR A 243 5.50 4.04 -13.21
C TYR A 243 6.60 4.41 -12.20
N ASN A 244 6.95 5.69 -12.08
CA ASN A 244 7.94 6.12 -11.08
C ASN A 244 7.41 5.95 -9.65
N ASP A 245 6.16 6.33 -9.41
CA ASP A 245 5.53 6.19 -8.10
C ASP A 245 5.31 4.71 -7.77
N ALA A 246 4.91 3.90 -8.77
CA ALA A 246 4.79 2.45 -8.64
C ALA A 246 6.13 1.80 -8.28
N TYR A 247 7.22 2.20 -8.97
CA TYR A 247 8.57 1.71 -8.68
C TYR A 247 8.97 2.01 -7.23
N ASN A 248 8.82 3.26 -6.82
CA ASN A 248 9.17 3.69 -5.47
C ASN A 248 8.36 2.93 -4.40
N ALA A 249 7.07 2.75 -4.62
CA ALA A 249 6.22 2.03 -3.68
C ALA A 249 6.55 0.52 -3.64
N PHE A 250 6.80 -0.14 -4.77
CA PHE A 250 7.28 -1.54 -4.78
C PHE A 250 8.66 -1.67 -4.13
N TRP A 251 9.55 -0.70 -4.35
CA TRP A 251 10.86 -0.67 -3.70
C TRP A 251 10.72 -0.57 -2.18
N GLN A 252 9.87 0.31 -1.67
CA GLN A 252 9.58 0.39 -0.23
C GLN A 252 8.99 -0.92 0.30
N SER A 253 8.04 -1.53 -0.43
CA SER A 253 7.51 -2.85 -0.10
C SER A 253 8.62 -3.89 0.03
N LEU A 254 9.58 -3.91 -0.91
CA LEU A 254 10.73 -4.81 -0.90
C LEU A 254 11.64 -4.57 0.31
N GLN A 255 11.95 -3.31 0.63
CA GLN A 255 12.82 -2.97 1.77
C GLN A 255 12.19 -3.44 3.09
N PHE A 256 10.91 -3.14 3.31
CA PHE A 256 10.22 -3.59 4.52
C PHE A 256 10.08 -5.12 4.56
N ALA A 257 9.81 -5.78 3.43
CA ALA A 257 9.76 -7.24 3.38
C ALA A 257 11.11 -7.87 3.76
N LYS A 258 12.24 -7.29 3.33
CA LYS A 258 13.59 -7.73 3.72
C LYS A 258 13.88 -7.45 5.19
N GLN A 259 13.51 -6.27 5.68
CA GLN A 259 13.69 -5.89 7.08
C GLN A 259 13.00 -6.87 8.04
N TYR A 260 11.81 -7.36 7.69
CA TYR A 260 11.03 -8.31 8.49
C TYR A 260 11.26 -9.77 8.12
N ASN A 261 12.26 -10.09 7.26
CA ASN A 261 12.55 -11.47 6.81
C ASN A 261 11.34 -12.18 6.19
N LEU A 262 10.64 -11.51 5.27
CA LEU A 262 9.44 -12.01 4.59
C LEU A 262 9.75 -12.33 3.12
N PRO A 263 10.39 -13.47 2.78
CA PRO A 263 10.89 -13.75 1.43
C PRO A 263 9.78 -13.78 0.38
N ILE A 264 8.61 -14.33 0.71
CA ILE A 264 7.47 -14.38 -0.22
C ILE A 264 6.92 -12.96 -0.48
N ARG A 265 6.83 -12.11 0.55
CA ARG A 265 6.43 -10.70 0.39
C ARG A 265 7.45 -9.93 -0.46
N ALA A 266 8.74 -10.19 -0.26
CA ALA A 266 9.80 -9.63 -1.09
C ALA A 266 9.63 -10.06 -2.56
N ALA A 267 9.30 -11.32 -2.83
CA ALA A 267 9.07 -11.81 -4.19
C ALA A 267 7.87 -11.15 -4.87
N TYR A 268 6.79 -10.83 -4.15
CA TYR A 268 5.69 -10.03 -4.71
C TYR A 268 6.15 -8.63 -5.14
N ALA A 269 6.97 -7.99 -4.33
CA ALA A 269 7.53 -6.68 -4.67
C ALA A 269 8.52 -6.77 -5.85
N GLU A 270 9.38 -7.80 -5.90
CA GLU A 270 10.29 -8.05 -7.04
C GLU A 270 9.51 -8.28 -8.34
N LEU A 271 8.38 -9.01 -8.31
CA LEU A 271 7.50 -9.18 -9.47
C LEU A 271 6.96 -7.82 -9.95
N GLY A 272 6.46 -7.00 -9.04
CA GLY A 272 5.95 -5.66 -9.36
C GLY A 272 7.05 -4.75 -9.92
N LEU A 273 8.24 -4.73 -9.31
CA LEU A 273 9.40 -3.99 -9.82
C LEU A 273 9.77 -4.44 -11.23
N GLY A 274 9.80 -5.75 -11.49
CA GLY A 274 10.08 -6.28 -12.83
C GLY A 274 9.06 -5.83 -13.87
N GLN A 275 7.78 -5.81 -13.52
CA GLN A 275 6.71 -5.33 -14.40
C GLN A 275 6.81 -3.83 -14.69
N VAL A 276 7.14 -3.02 -13.67
CA VAL A 276 7.36 -1.57 -13.84
C VAL A 276 8.58 -1.30 -14.72
N LEU A 277 9.70 -1.97 -14.46
CA LEU A 277 10.93 -1.83 -15.24
C LEU A 277 10.72 -2.21 -16.72
N TYR A 278 9.89 -3.24 -16.98
CA TYR A 278 9.50 -3.58 -18.35
C TYR A 278 8.78 -2.41 -19.04
N GLN A 279 7.83 -1.76 -18.35
CA GLN A 279 7.12 -0.59 -18.89
C GLN A 279 8.04 0.60 -19.12
N GLN A 280 9.09 0.73 -18.31
CA GLN A 280 10.14 1.75 -18.45
C GLN A 280 11.22 1.36 -19.48
N GLN A 281 11.07 0.23 -20.16
CA GLN A 281 12.02 -0.32 -21.15
C GLN A 281 13.40 -0.66 -20.55
N GLN A 282 13.49 -0.86 -19.24
CA GLN A 282 14.71 -1.27 -18.54
C GLN A 282 14.77 -2.80 -18.45
N PHE A 283 14.80 -3.47 -19.60
CA PHE A 283 14.58 -4.91 -19.73
C PHE A 283 15.58 -5.77 -18.96
N THR A 284 16.88 -5.39 -18.96
CA THR A 284 17.91 -6.13 -18.22
C THR A 284 17.66 -6.12 -16.71
N LEU A 285 17.24 -5.00 -16.17
CA LEU A 285 16.90 -4.91 -14.75
C LEU A 285 15.58 -5.63 -14.44
N ALA A 286 14.61 -5.57 -15.36
CA ALA A 286 13.37 -6.31 -15.26
C ALA A 286 13.61 -7.81 -15.19
N GLU A 287 14.49 -8.35 -16.04
CA GLU A 287 14.88 -9.77 -16.03
C GLU A 287 15.38 -10.22 -14.66
N VAL A 288 16.33 -9.47 -14.07
CA VAL A 288 16.89 -9.79 -12.75
C VAL A 288 15.79 -9.83 -11.67
N ARG A 289 14.91 -8.83 -11.64
CA ARG A 289 13.82 -8.76 -10.66
C ARG A 289 12.84 -9.92 -10.80
N LEU A 290 12.46 -10.23 -12.03
CA LEU A 290 11.52 -11.31 -12.32
C LEU A 290 12.10 -12.69 -12.03
N LEU A 291 13.39 -12.90 -12.29
CA LEU A 291 14.09 -14.14 -11.93
C LEU A 291 14.13 -14.35 -10.42
N ASN A 292 14.39 -13.29 -9.64
CA ASN A 292 14.33 -13.37 -8.19
C ASN A 292 12.92 -13.76 -7.69
N ALA A 293 11.89 -13.13 -8.24
CA ALA A 293 10.51 -13.45 -7.91
C ALA A 293 10.16 -14.90 -8.27
N HIS A 294 10.50 -15.33 -9.51
CA HIS A 294 10.30 -16.69 -10.01
C HIS A 294 10.94 -17.72 -9.10
N ALA A 295 12.20 -17.53 -8.71
CA ALA A 295 12.93 -18.47 -7.86
C ALA A 295 12.22 -18.71 -6.53
N VAL A 296 11.78 -17.64 -5.85
CA VAL A 296 11.07 -17.73 -4.57
C VAL A 296 9.69 -18.37 -4.75
N PHE A 297 8.92 -17.96 -5.75
CA PHE A 297 7.58 -18.54 -5.98
C PHE A 297 7.67 -20.03 -6.33
N ASN A 298 8.69 -20.44 -7.07
CA ASN A 298 8.94 -21.84 -7.40
C ASN A 298 9.33 -22.64 -6.15
N GLN A 299 10.23 -22.11 -5.32
CA GLN A 299 10.66 -22.75 -4.07
C GLN A 299 9.51 -23.00 -3.10
N HIS A 300 8.55 -22.06 -3.02
CA HIS A 300 7.40 -22.12 -2.12
C HIS A 300 6.13 -22.72 -2.77
N ASN A 301 6.22 -23.28 -3.98
CA ASN A 301 5.10 -23.84 -4.74
C ASN A 301 3.92 -22.87 -4.92
N LEU A 302 4.17 -21.58 -5.05
CA LEU A 302 3.16 -20.55 -5.29
C LEU A 302 2.81 -20.49 -6.78
N VAL A 303 2.13 -21.53 -7.28
CA VAL A 303 1.94 -21.84 -8.70
C VAL A 303 1.37 -20.66 -9.49
N ARG A 304 0.34 -19.98 -8.98
CA ARG A 304 -0.32 -18.84 -9.65
C ARG A 304 0.65 -17.65 -9.83
N PHE A 305 1.40 -17.30 -8.80
CA PHE A 305 2.37 -16.19 -8.85
C PHE A 305 3.60 -16.55 -9.66
N ASN A 306 4.01 -17.82 -9.60
CA ASN A 306 5.07 -18.35 -10.46
C ASN A 306 4.68 -18.25 -11.93
N LEU A 307 3.44 -18.57 -12.29
CA LEU A 307 2.91 -18.38 -13.64
C LEU A 307 2.97 -16.91 -14.06
N SER A 308 2.57 -15.98 -13.19
CA SER A 308 2.65 -14.53 -13.47
C SER A 308 4.10 -14.07 -13.72
N ALA A 309 5.05 -14.55 -12.92
CA ALA A 309 6.46 -14.22 -13.08
C ALA A 309 7.02 -14.78 -14.42
N LYS A 310 6.69 -16.03 -14.77
CA LYS A 310 7.09 -16.64 -16.05
C LYS A 310 6.54 -15.87 -17.26
N ILE A 311 5.26 -15.50 -17.23
CA ILE A 311 4.64 -14.70 -18.30
C ILE A 311 5.34 -13.34 -18.46
N ALA A 312 5.66 -12.68 -17.34
CA ALA A 312 6.40 -11.42 -17.36
C ALA A 312 7.82 -11.62 -17.92
N LEU A 313 8.53 -12.70 -17.53
CA LEU A 313 9.85 -13.07 -18.04
C LEU A 313 9.81 -13.32 -19.55
N VAL A 314 8.82 -14.04 -20.06
CA VAL A 314 8.67 -14.27 -21.52
C VAL A 314 8.68 -12.94 -22.28
N ARG A 315 7.90 -11.97 -21.82
CA ARG A 315 7.83 -10.64 -22.46
C ARG A 315 9.17 -9.90 -22.40
N VAL A 316 9.85 -9.99 -21.28
CA VAL A 316 11.18 -9.35 -21.10
C VAL A 316 12.23 -10.04 -21.98
N LEU A 317 12.22 -11.36 -22.06
CA LEU A 317 13.18 -12.12 -22.86
C LEU A 317 13.02 -11.84 -24.37
N TYR A 318 11.78 -11.75 -24.86
CA TYR A 318 11.56 -11.30 -26.24
C TYR A 318 12.04 -9.85 -26.45
N ALA A 319 11.81 -8.95 -25.50
CA ALA A 319 12.28 -7.57 -25.59
C ALA A 319 13.81 -7.43 -25.52
N LEU A 320 14.51 -8.45 -24.98
CA LEU A 320 15.98 -8.55 -24.93
C LEU A 320 16.58 -9.29 -26.14
N ASP A 321 15.77 -9.65 -27.13
CA ASP A 321 16.16 -10.44 -28.30
C ASP A 321 16.76 -11.82 -27.91
N LYS A 322 16.13 -12.48 -26.92
CA LYS A 322 16.47 -13.83 -26.42
C LYS A 322 15.34 -14.84 -26.72
N PRO A 323 14.99 -15.08 -28.01
CA PRO A 323 13.78 -15.85 -28.34
C PRO A 323 13.83 -17.30 -27.84
N THR A 324 14.98 -17.97 -27.89
CA THR A 324 15.11 -19.37 -27.44
C THR A 324 14.84 -19.54 -25.95
N GLU A 325 15.27 -18.58 -25.12
CA GLU A 325 15.01 -18.58 -23.69
C GLU A 325 13.53 -18.24 -23.41
N ALA A 326 12.97 -17.27 -24.16
CA ALA A 326 11.57 -16.90 -24.09
C ALA A 326 10.64 -18.07 -24.42
N ASP A 327 10.91 -18.80 -25.51
CA ASP A 327 10.15 -19.98 -25.95
C ASP A 327 10.18 -21.09 -24.88
N THR A 328 11.38 -21.38 -24.35
CA THR A 328 11.54 -22.37 -23.27
C THR A 328 10.73 -21.97 -22.03
N MET A 329 10.79 -20.70 -21.65
CA MET A 329 10.04 -20.17 -20.51
C MET A 329 8.52 -20.23 -20.76
N LEU A 330 8.07 -19.92 -21.98
CA LEU A 330 6.67 -19.94 -22.39
C LEU A 330 6.08 -21.36 -22.33
N LEU A 331 6.77 -22.34 -22.87
CA LEU A 331 6.35 -23.75 -22.81
C LEU A 331 6.33 -24.28 -21.37
N SER A 332 7.32 -23.87 -20.56
CA SER A 332 7.34 -24.17 -19.13
C SER A 332 6.17 -23.50 -18.37
N ALA A 333 5.75 -22.30 -18.79
CA ALA A 333 4.57 -21.64 -18.26
C ALA A 333 3.27 -22.35 -18.64
N GLN A 334 3.19 -22.90 -19.86
CA GLN A 334 2.06 -23.72 -20.33
C GLN A 334 1.87 -24.95 -19.45
N SER A 335 2.92 -25.73 -19.22
CA SER A 335 2.86 -26.91 -18.34
C SER A 335 2.45 -26.54 -16.88
N LEU A 336 2.92 -25.40 -16.39
CA LEU A 336 2.55 -24.92 -15.07
C LEU A 336 1.06 -24.52 -14.98
N ALA A 337 0.52 -23.98 -16.06
CA ALA A 337 -0.86 -23.46 -16.11
C ALA A 337 -1.92 -24.58 -15.95
N GLU A 338 -1.59 -25.84 -16.25
CA GLU A 338 -2.47 -26.97 -16.03
C GLU A 338 -2.84 -27.18 -14.55
N ASN A 339 -1.96 -26.74 -13.66
CA ASN A 339 -2.13 -26.85 -12.20
C ASN A 339 -2.73 -25.57 -11.55
N VAL A 340 -3.10 -24.58 -12.36
CA VAL A 340 -3.65 -23.31 -11.86
C VAL A 340 -5.17 -23.32 -12.00
N VAL A 341 -5.85 -22.94 -10.92
CA VAL A 341 -7.29 -22.64 -10.98
C VAL A 341 -7.50 -21.48 -11.96
N LEU A 342 -8.63 -21.50 -12.66
CA LEU A 342 -9.06 -20.48 -13.63
C LEU A 342 -8.64 -19.04 -13.20
N SER A 343 -7.82 -18.39 -14.02
CA SER A 343 -7.22 -17.09 -13.68
C SER A 343 -6.97 -16.22 -14.92
N PRO A 344 -6.97 -14.88 -14.78
CA PRO A 344 -6.65 -13.97 -15.88
C PRO A 344 -5.25 -14.20 -16.50
N GLN A 345 -4.31 -14.73 -15.72
CA GLN A 345 -2.96 -15.03 -16.18
C GLN A 345 -2.94 -16.11 -17.29
N GLN A 346 -3.82 -17.11 -17.17
CA GLN A 346 -3.96 -18.13 -18.21
C GLN A 346 -4.44 -17.52 -19.55
N ILE A 347 -5.32 -16.53 -19.50
CA ILE A 347 -5.76 -15.81 -20.73
C ILE A 347 -4.56 -15.20 -21.44
N VAL A 348 -3.70 -14.49 -20.68
CA VAL A 348 -2.49 -13.85 -21.23
C VAL A 348 -1.51 -14.90 -21.79
N LEU A 349 -1.37 -16.02 -21.06
CA LEU A 349 -0.50 -17.12 -21.50
C LEU A 349 -0.97 -17.70 -22.84
N PHE A 350 -2.25 -18.03 -22.97
CA PHE A 350 -2.76 -18.64 -24.21
C PHE A 350 -2.77 -17.68 -25.40
N LEU A 351 -2.83 -16.37 -25.16
CA LEU A 351 -2.56 -15.38 -26.22
C LEU A 351 -1.11 -15.46 -26.70
N LEU A 352 -0.14 -15.47 -25.78
CA LEU A 352 1.29 -15.60 -26.12
C LEU A 352 1.58 -16.93 -26.81
N LEU A 353 0.96 -18.03 -26.40
CA LEU A 353 1.08 -19.34 -27.04
C LEU A 353 0.48 -19.33 -28.46
N THR A 354 -0.64 -18.63 -28.67
CA THR A 354 -1.23 -18.50 -30.01
C THR A 354 -0.26 -17.78 -30.95
N ASP A 355 0.34 -16.69 -30.49
CA ASP A 355 1.33 -15.93 -31.28
C ASP A 355 2.57 -16.80 -31.56
N TYR A 356 3.12 -17.44 -30.54
CA TYR A 356 4.28 -18.34 -30.67
C TYR A 356 4.04 -19.48 -31.67
N TYR A 357 2.94 -20.24 -31.53
CA TYR A 357 2.65 -21.33 -32.45
C TYR A 357 2.37 -20.85 -33.88
N SER A 358 1.80 -19.66 -34.04
CA SER A 358 1.58 -19.05 -35.34
C SER A 358 2.90 -18.68 -36.03
N GLU A 359 3.87 -18.12 -35.30
CA GLU A 359 5.20 -17.79 -35.80
C GLU A 359 5.99 -19.04 -36.17
N GLN A 360 5.86 -20.13 -35.40
CA GLN A 360 6.44 -21.42 -35.69
C GLN A 360 5.73 -22.21 -36.81
N LYS A 361 4.65 -21.64 -37.39
CA LYS A 361 3.79 -22.28 -38.41
C LYS A 361 3.13 -23.57 -37.94
N LEU A 362 2.96 -23.73 -36.65
CA LEU A 362 2.25 -24.84 -35.98
C LEU A 362 0.76 -24.51 -35.83
N PHE A 363 0.06 -24.40 -36.95
CA PHE A 363 -1.29 -23.82 -37.00
C PHE A 363 -2.33 -24.61 -36.20
N GLU A 364 -2.23 -25.94 -36.10
CA GLU A 364 -3.14 -26.74 -35.27
C GLU A 364 -3.03 -26.36 -33.79
N GLN A 365 -1.79 -26.24 -33.28
CA GLN A 365 -1.51 -25.85 -31.90
C GLN A 365 -1.92 -24.38 -31.63
N ALA A 366 -1.74 -23.50 -32.63
CA ALA A 366 -2.21 -22.12 -32.52
C ALA A 366 -3.73 -22.05 -32.38
N ILE A 367 -4.48 -22.83 -33.18
CA ILE A 367 -5.94 -22.92 -33.10
C ILE A 367 -6.39 -23.52 -31.76
N GLU A 368 -5.68 -24.52 -31.27
CA GLU A 368 -5.99 -25.12 -29.97
C GLU A 368 -5.73 -24.13 -28.82
N ALA A 369 -4.60 -23.42 -28.81
CA ALA A 369 -4.32 -22.36 -27.87
C ALA A 369 -5.39 -21.24 -27.89
N GLN A 370 -5.83 -20.87 -29.10
CA GLN A 370 -6.90 -19.88 -29.26
C GLN A 370 -8.27 -20.38 -28.73
N LYS A 371 -8.58 -21.66 -28.93
CA LYS A 371 -9.79 -22.26 -28.33
C LYS A 371 -9.73 -22.26 -26.79
N HIS A 372 -8.58 -22.62 -26.24
CA HIS A 372 -8.36 -22.56 -24.79
C HIS A 372 -8.52 -21.12 -24.28
N TYR A 373 -7.91 -20.14 -24.95
CA TYR A 373 -8.13 -18.72 -24.64
C TYR A 373 -9.60 -18.35 -24.58
N LEU A 374 -10.39 -18.73 -25.60
CA LEU A 374 -11.81 -18.42 -25.67
C LEU A 374 -12.61 -19.09 -24.54
N THR A 375 -12.32 -20.35 -24.27
CA THR A 375 -12.98 -21.11 -23.20
C THR A 375 -12.71 -20.48 -21.82
N LEU A 376 -11.46 -20.12 -21.56
CA LEU A 376 -11.06 -19.45 -20.31
C LEU A 376 -11.69 -18.06 -20.18
N TYR A 377 -11.72 -17.31 -21.29
CA TYR A 377 -12.33 -15.99 -21.31
C TYR A 377 -13.83 -16.04 -21.01
N GLN A 378 -14.55 -17.00 -21.62
CA GLN A 378 -15.98 -17.20 -21.37
C GLN A 378 -16.26 -17.66 -19.94
N ALA A 379 -15.38 -18.51 -19.38
CA ALA A 379 -15.52 -18.97 -18.01
C ALA A 379 -15.24 -17.88 -16.97
N LEU A 380 -14.29 -16.97 -17.25
CA LEU A 380 -13.97 -15.86 -16.35
C LEU A 380 -14.97 -14.70 -16.47
N TYR A 381 -15.50 -14.47 -17.67
CA TYR A 381 -16.39 -13.34 -17.98
C TYR A 381 -17.71 -13.82 -18.60
N PRO A 382 -18.54 -14.56 -17.86
CA PRO A 382 -19.75 -15.20 -18.38
C PRO A 382 -20.80 -14.21 -18.90
N ASN A 383 -20.77 -12.97 -18.43
CA ASN A 383 -21.73 -11.92 -18.81
C ASN A 383 -21.32 -11.15 -20.08
N VAL A 384 -20.11 -11.40 -20.60
CA VAL A 384 -19.66 -10.79 -21.85
C VAL A 384 -20.17 -11.61 -23.03
N SER A 385 -21.03 -11.04 -23.86
CA SER A 385 -21.60 -11.76 -25.01
C SER A 385 -20.50 -12.25 -25.97
N VAL A 386 -20.64 -13.48 -26.46
CA VAL A 386 -19.72 -14.11 -27.44
C VAL A 386 -19.46 -13.22 -28.66
N LYS A 387 -20.40 -12.36 -29.01
CA LYS A 387 -20.29 -11.39 -30.10
C LYS A 387 -19.24 -10.31 -29.83
N ASN A 388 -19.06 -9.92 -28.56
CA ASN A 388 -18.01 -8.98 -28.13
C ASN A 388 -16.66 -9.66 -28.02
N SER A 389 -16.61 -10.95 -27.64
CA SER A 389 -15.35 -11.72 -27.57
C SER A 389 -14.77 -12.04 -28.95
N LEU A 390 -15.61 -12.35 -29.97
CA LEU A 390 -15.15 -12.53 -31.36
C LEU A 390 -14.68 -11.22 -32.00
N ALA A 391 -15.32 -10.09 -31.68
CA ALA A 391 -14.83 -8.77 -32.09
C ALA A 391 -13.49 -8.40 -31.44
N ALA A 392 -13.24 -8.83 -30.20
CA ALA A 392 -11.98 -8.63 -29.51
C ALA A 392 -10.82 -9.46 -30.11
N ILE A 393 -11.12 -10.64 -30.68
CA ILE A 393 -10.13 -11.53 -31.30
C ILE A 393 -9.74 -11.06 -32.70
N ALA A 394 -10.69 -10.54 -33.47
CA ALA A 394 -10.46 -10.09 -34.85
C ALA A 394 -9.55 -8.85 -34.97
N THR A 395 -9.26 -8.20 -33.86
CA THR A 395 -8.61 -6.87 -33.87
C THR A 395 -7.61 -6.65 -32.73
N SER A 396 -6.75 -7.60 -32.39
CA SER A 396 -5.86 -7.52 -31.20
C SER A 396 -4.91 -6.32 -31.16
N ALA A 397 -4.52 -5.73 -32.28
CA ALA A 397 -3.72 -4.49 -32.33
C ALA A 397 -4.56 -3.20 -32.42
N SER A 398 -5.73 -3.26 -33.07
CA SER A 398 -6.68 -2.13 -33.24
C SER A 398 -7.58 -1.95 -32.02
N ASN A 399 -7.76 -2.97 -31.19
CA ASN A 399 -8.78 -3.00 -30.13
C ASN A 399 -8.35 -2.34 -28.81
N LYS A 400 -7.05 -2.17 -28.56
CA LYS A 400 -6.62 -1.31 -27.44
C LYS A 400 -7.10 0.12 -27.64
N ALA A 401 -7.05 0.60 -28.90
CA ALA A 401 -7.57 1.92 -29.28
C ALA A 401 -9.11 1.96 -29.29
N LYS A 402 -9.77 0.87 -29.71
CA LYS A 402 -11.25 0.79 -29.78
C LYS A 402 -11.90 0.56 -28.42
N LYS A 403 -11.27 -0.22 -27.53
CA LYS A 403 -11.72 -0.37 -26.13
C LYS A 403 -11.52 0.93 -25.35
N LEU A 404 -10.42 1.64 -25.62
CA LEU A 404 -10.20 2.98 -25.09
C LEU A 404 -11.22 3.98 -25.65
N ALA A 405 -11.54 3.90 -26.95
CA ALA A 405 -12.54 4.75 -27.58
C ALA A 405 -13.98 4.41 -27.13
N LEU A 406 -14.32 3.14 -26.88
CA LEU A 406 -15.62 2.74 -26.31
C LEU A 406 -15.76 3.15 -24.84
N ASN A 407 -14.73 2.95 -24.03
CA ASN A 407 -14.70 3.44 -22.65
C ASN A 407 -14.71 4.98 -22.60
N LEU A 408 -14.02 5.65 -23.53
CA LEU A 408 -14.09 7.10 -23.69
C LEU A 408 -15.46 7.57 -24.17
N ALA A 409 -16.11 6.83 -25.09
CA ALA A 409 -17.45 7.14 -25.57
C ALA A 409 -18.52 6.88 -24.49
N GLU A 410 -18.38 5.82 -23.71
CA GLU A 410 -19.25 5.53 -22.56
C GLU A 410 -19.01 6.52 -21.40
N GLN A 411 -17.75 6.85 -21.10
CA GLN A 411 -17.40 7.94 -20.19
C GLN A 411 -17.86 9.31 -20.71
N SER A 412 -17.78 9.56 -22.02
CA SER A 412 -18.25 10.81 -22.58
C SER A 412 -19.78 10.90 -22.55
N GLN A 413 -20.51 9.81 -22.77
CA GLN A 413 -21.98 9.77 -22.60
C GLN A 413 -22.39 9.92 -21.13
N LEU A 414 -21.67 9.25 -20.21
CA LEU A 414 -21.85 9.44 -18.76
C LEU A 414 -21.45 10.86 -18.34
N SER A 415 -20.34 11.41 -18.85
CA SER A 415 -19.93 12.78 -18.57
C SER A 415 -20.88 13.83 -19.15
N LEU A 416 -21.47 13.57 -20.32
CA LEU A 416 -22.51 14.42 -20.91
C LEU A 416 -23.80 14.38 -20.07
N ALA A 417 -24.22 13.19 -19.64
CA ALA A 417 -25.39 13.06 -18.76
C ALA A 417 -25.12 13.67 -17.35
N PHE A 418 -23.89 13.55 -16.84
CA PHE A 418 -23.47 14.24 -15.61
C PHE A 418 -23.31 15.75 -15.85
N SER A 419 -22.77 16.20 -17.00
CA SER A 419 -22.62 17.62 -17.31
C SER A 419 -23.97 18.33 -17.47
N GLU A 420 -24.97 17.69 -18.09
CA GLU A 420 -26.34 18.25 -18.15
C GLU A 420 -26.98 18.34 -16.77
N LYS A 421 -26.76 17.35 -15.89
CA LYS A 421 -27.22 17.39 -14.50
C LYS A 421 -26.47 18.42 -13.68
N TYR A 422 -25.16 18.55 -13.94
CA TYR A 422 -24.28 19.53 -13.27
C TYR A 422 -24.58 20.96 -13.75
N HIS A 423 -24.83 21.18 -15.05
CA HIS A 423 -25.27 22.48 -15.57
C HIS A 423 -26.62 22.93 -15.00
N ARG A 424 -27.56 22.01 -14.82
CA ARG A 424 -28.82 22.33 -14.13
C ARG A 424 -28.60 22.68 -12.66
N GLN A 425 -27.73 21.95 -11.97
CA GLN A 425 -27.37 22.26 -10.58
C GLN A 425 -26.56 23.56 -10.48
N GLN A 426 -25.62 23.82 -11.39
CA GLN A 426 -24.87 25.08 -11.44
C GLN A 426 -25.81 26.28 -11.68
N LEU A 427 -26.78 26.15 -12.57
CA LEU A 427 -27.79 27.21 -12.77
C LEU A 427 -28.59 27.50 -11.50
N TRP A 428 -28.96 26.46 -10.75
CA TRP A 428 -29.61 26.66 -9.44
C TRP A 428 -28.68 27.25 -8.39
N ILE A 429 -27.41 26.86 -8.36
CA ILE A 429 -26.40 27.43 -7.46
C ILE A 429 -26.11 28.90 -7.80
N ILE A 430 -25.99 29.23 -9.10
CA ILE A 430 -25.80 30.60 -9.57
C ILE A 430 -27.03 31.47 -9.25
N LEU A 431 -28.25 30.93 -9.43
CA LEU A 431 -29.48 31.62 -9.03
C LEU A 431 -29.57 31.86 -7.52
N LEU A 432 -29.21 30.85 -6.70
CA LEU A 432 -29.15 30.98 -5.24
C LEU A 432 -28.02 31.93 -4.80
N ALA A 433 -26.84 31.86 -5.44
CA ALA A 433 -25.73 32.77 -5.15
C ALA A 433 -26.04 34.21 -5.54
N SER A 434 -26.75 34.43 -6.66
CA SER A 434 -27.21 35.77 -7.08
C SER A 434 -28.26 36.34 -6.11
N MET A 435 -29.19 35.52 -5.66
CA MET A 435 -30.16 35.92 -4.62
C MET A 435 -29.47 36.26 -3.28
N LEU A 436 -28.49 35.43 -2.86
CA LEU A 436 -27.69 35.68 -1.66
C LEU A 436 -26.82 36.95 -1.80
N SER A 437 -26.22 37.19 -2.96
CA SER A 437 -25.44 38.41 -3.22
C SER A 437 -26.33 39.66 -3.23
N CYS A 438 -27.53 39.59 -3.80
CA CYS A 438 -28.50 40.69 -3.75
C CYS A 438 -28.98 40.95 -2.32
N SER A 439 -29.21 39.89 -1.52
CA SER A 439 -29.58 40.05 -0.11
C SER A 439 -28.44 40.62 0.72
N LEU A 440 -27.19 40.20 0.43
CA LEU A 440 -26.00 40.75 1.10
C LEU A 440 -25.77 42.23 0.75
N LEU A 441 -25.93 42.59 -0.53
CA LEU A 441 -25.84 43.98 -0.99
C LEU A 441 -26.94 44.85 -0.33
N PHE A 442 -28.14 44.30 -0.16
CA PHE A 442 -29.21 44.97 0.55
C PHE A 442 -28.90 45.15 2.03
N ILE A 443 -28.33 44.11 2.68
CA ILE A 443 -27.86 44.20 4.09
C ILE A 443 -26.72 45.21 4.22
N ILE A 444 -25.75 45.20 3.31
CA ILE A 444 -24.63 46.14 3.26
C ILE A 444 -25.18 47.57 3.05
N TYR A 445 -26.13 47.74 2.15
CA TYR A 445 -26.79 49.03 1.94
C TYR A 445 -27.52 49.51 3.22
N CYS A 446 -28.25 48.65 3.89
CA CYS A 446 -28.87 48.95 5.18
C CYS A 446 -27.81 49.23 6.27
N PHE A 447 -26.70 48.49 6.28
CA PHE A 447 -25.58 48.71 7.21
C PHE A 447 -24.83 50.01 6.93
N PHE A 448 -24.62 50.37 5.65
CA PHE A 448 -24.02 51.66 5.26
C PHE A 448 -24.93 52.85 5.61
N GLN A 449 -26.23 52.68 5.52
CA GLN A 449 -27.20 53.71 6.03
C GLN A 449 -27.17 53.85 7.54
N ALA A 450 -27.02 52.72 8.27
CA ALA A 450 -26.90 52.70 9.73
C ALA A 450 -25.52 53.22 10.20
N HIS A 451 -24.46 52.96 9.45
CA HIS A 451 -23.07 53.27 9.84
C HIS A 451 -22.63 54.68 9.44
N ARG A 452 -23.35 55.37 8.56
CA ARG A 452 -23.18 56.81 8.32
C ARG A 452 -23.41 57.69 9.57
N LYS A 453 -23.91 57.07 10.64
CA LYS A 453 -24.13 57.72 11.93
C LYS A 453 -23.10 57.40 13.02
N GLN A 454 -22.08 56.56 12.76
CA GLN A 454 -21.07 56.16 13.76
C GLN A 454 -19.66 56.07 13.20
N LEU A 455 -19.17 57.06 12.46
CA LEU A 455 -17.75 57.21 12.15
C LEU A 455 -17.13 58.22 13.11
N ASN A 456 -16.50 57.69 14.15
CA ASN A 456 -15.26 58.15 14.78
C ASN A 456 -14.91 57.19 15.91
N HIS A 457 -13.95 56.28 15.68
CA HIS A 457 -12.88 55.95 16.61
C HIS A 457 -12.00 54.78 16.09
N ASN A 458 -10.75 55.13 15.93
CA ASN A 458 -9.50 54.40 16.20
C ASN A 458 -9.22 53.07 15.46
N TYR A 459 -8.30 53.17 14.52
CA TYR A 459 -7.43 52.10 14.05
C TYR A 459 -6.30 51.89 15.06
N ASP A 460 -6.17 50.66 15.56
CA ASP A 460 -4.91 50.13 16.07
C ASP A 460 -4.49 48.97 15.15
N GLU A 461 -3.41 49.19 14.43
CA GLU A 461 -2.72 48.18 13.63
C GLU A 461 -2.07 47.16 14.56
N ILE A 462 -2.46 45.89 14.42
CA ILE A 462 -1.68 44.77 14.95
C ILE A 462 -0.83 44.23 13.80
N GLU A 463 0.45 44.59 13.81
CA GLU A 463 1.46 43.93 12.98
C GLU A 463 1.63 42.50 13.41
N LEU A 464 1.38 41.53 12.49
CA LEU A 464 1.74 40.14 12.62
C LEU A 464 3.22 39.97 12.21
N PRO A 465 4.07 39.29 13.00
CA PRO A 465 5.47 39.09 12.65
C PRO A 465 5.62 38.16 11.48
N GLN A 466 6.19 38.64 10.39
CA GLN A 466 6.64 37.89 9.22
C GLN A 466 7.93 37.13 9.56
N THR A 467 7.88 35.92 10.07
CA THR A 467 9.08 35.05 10.13
C THR A 467 8.70 33.58 10.29
N HIS A 468 8.12 32.95 9.28
CA HIS A 468 8.01 31.50 9.30
C HIS A 468 8.47 30.90 7.98
N LEU A 469 9.43 29.94 8.07
CA LEU A 469 9.77 29.03 6.98
C LEU A 469 8.51 28.27 6.53
N THR A 470 8.41 27.97 5.24
CA THR A 470 7.26 27.25 4.69
C THR A 470 7.14 25.86 5.29
N GLN A 471 5.90 25.42 5.54
CA GLN A 471 5.61 24.11 6.10
C GLN A 471 5.96 22.97 5.11
N ALA A 472 6.21 21.77 5.62
CA ALA A 472 6.73 20.63 4.87
C ALA A 472 5.94 20.28 3.59
N VAL A 473 4.62 20.35 3.63
CA VAL A 473 3.76 20.07 2.45
C VAL A 473 3.94 21.14 1.37
N GLN A 474 4.04 22.40 1.78
CA GLN A 474 4.21 23.54 0.87
C GLN A 474 5.63 23.57 0.31
N THR A 475 6.64 23.28 1.13
CA THR A 475 8.04 23.14 0.73
C THR A 475 8.22 22.10 -0.35
N LYS A 476 7.61 20.91 -0.18
CA LYS A 476 7.65 19.82 -1.17
C LYS A 476 6.99 20.22 -2.49
N ARG A 477 5.84 20.91 -2.44
CA ARG A 477 5.17 21.42 -3.65
C ARG A 477 6.01 22.46 -4.39
N TRP A 478 6.59 23.39 -3.67
CA TRP A 478 7.46 24.43 -4.25
C TRP A 478 8.72 23.83 -4.84
N TYR A 479 9.34 22.87 -4.15
CA TYR A 479 10.48 22.14 -4.68
C TYR A 479 10.16 21.48 -6.03
N GLN A 480 9.08 20.73 -6.11
CA GLN A 480 8.66 20.10 -7.36
C GLN A 480 8.41 21.11 -8.48
N GLN A 481 7.75 22.21 -8.14
CA GLN A 481 7.42 23.24 -9.11
C GLN A 481 8.68 23.92 -9.63
N GLN A 482 9.57 24.38 -8.76
CA GLN A 482 10.81 25.05 -9.13
C GLN A 482 11.76 24.12 -9.88
N TYR A 483 11.85 22.85 -9.47
CA TYR A 483 12.65 21.86 -10.16
C TYR A 483 12.17 21.62 -11.61
N LYS A 484 10.87 21.52 -11.82
CA LYS A 484 10.26 21.41 -13.15
C LYS A 484 10.47 22.68 -13.98
N MET A 485 10.36 23.86 -13.35
CA MET A 485 10.56 25.14 -14.01
C MET A 485 12.02 25.32 -14.45
N ALA A 486 12.99 25.01 -13.58
CA ALA A 486 14.40 25.09 -13.90
C ALA A 486 14.77 24.21 -15.10
N ARG A 487 14.23 22.99 -15.17
CA ARG A 487 14.43 22.10 -16.32
C ARG A 487 13.74 22.58 -17.59
N LYS A 488 12.50 23.07 -17.48
CA LYS A 488 11.73 23.55 -18.63
C LYS A 488 12.36 24.78 -19.27
N TYR A 489 12.87 25.70 -18.46
CA TYR A 489 13.42 26.96 -18.92
C TYR A 489 14.96 27.01 -18.93
N GLN A 490 15.60 25.87 -18.60
CA GLN A 490 17.06 25.66 -18.65
C GLN A 490 17.88 26.70 -17.86
N TYR A 491 17.38 27.15 -16.70
CA TYR A 491 18.15 27.98 -15.80
C TYR A 491 18.79 27.15 -14.68
N ASN A 492 19.93 27.62 -14.18
CA ASN A 492 20.63 26.94 -13.08
C ASN A 492 19.83 27.06 -11.79
N ILE A 493 19.69 25.94 -11.08
CA ILE A 493 19.15 25.90 -9.73
C ILE A 493 20.08 25.07 -8.86
N SER A 494 20.49 25.61 -7.72
CA SER A 494 21.18 24.84 -6.70
C SER A 494 20.21 24.48 -5.60
N VAL A 495 20.24 23.24 -5.16
CA VAL A 495 19.43 22.72 -4.08
C VAL A 495 20.36 22.40 -2.92
N ALA A 496 20.03 22.88 -1.73
CA ALA A 496 20.76 22.57 -0.52
C ALA A 496 19.83 21.88 0.50
N TYR A 497 20.37 20.90 1.16
CA TYR A 497 19.70 20.17 2.24
C TYR A 497 20.51 20.36 3.51
N LEU A 498 19.86 20.83 4.57
CA LEU A 498 20.46 21.04 5.88
C LEU A 498 19.74 20.18 6.90
N LYS A 499 20.51 19.42 7.67
CA LYS A 499 20.02 18.52 8.71
C LYS A 499 20.69 18.86 10.04
N VAL A 500 19.92 18.89 11.10
CA VAL A 500 20.44 18.93 12.47
C VAL A 500 20.85 17.52 12.86
N GLU A 501 22.15 17.26 12.91
CA GLU A 501 22.74 15.92 13.13
C GLU A 501 22.26 15.29 14.45
N ASN A 502 22.24 16.08 15.50
CA ASN A 502 21.86 15.62 16.84
C ASN A 502 20.37 15.84 17.18
N TRP A 503 19.49 16.01 16.17
CA TRP A 503 18.07 16.28 16.42
C TRP A 503 17.37 15.17 17.21
N GLN A 504 17.68 13.91 16.91
CA GLN A 504 17.10 12.79 17.65
C GLN A 504 17.49 12.80 19.14
N GLU A 505 18.76 13.12 19.43
CA GLU A 505 19.21 13.25 20.81
C GLU A 505 18.52 14.41 21.53
N LEU A 506 18.41 15.55 20.87
CA LEU A 506 17.70 16.72 21.40
C LEU A 506 16.21 16.40 21.61
N SER A 507 15.57 15.71 20.67
CA SER A 507 14.15 15.33 20.76
C SER A 507 13.87 14.33 21.88
N PHE A 508 14.85 13.51 22.24
CA PHE A 508 14.73 12.57 23.35
C PHE A 508 14.92 13.23 24.72
N ARG A 509 15.71 14.31 24.78
CA ARG A 509 16.08 14.96 26.05
C ARG A 509 15.20 16.16 26.41
N PHE A 510 14.66 16.85 25.42
CA PHE A 510 13.94 18.09 25.62
C PHE A 510 12.46 17.95 25.20
N ASN A 511 11.59 18.73 25.85
CA ASN A 511 10.19 18.72 25.53
C ASN A 511 9.90 19.48 24.21
N ARG A 512 8.69 19.27 23.65
CA ARG A 512 8.27 19.88 22.39
C ARG A 512 8.36 21.41 22.36
N LYS A 513 8.19 22.08 23.50
CA LYS A 513 8.25 23.55 23.57
C LYS A 513 9.68 24.05 23.34
N VAL A 514 10.65 23.41 23.98
CA VAL A 514 12.09 23.76 23.80
C VAL A 514 12.53 23.48 22.38
N LEU A 515 12.10 22.36 21.78
CA LEU A 515 12.41 22.05 20.39
C LEU A 515 11.76 23.04 19.40
N ALA A 516 10.56 23.51 19.69
CA ALA A 516 9.92 24.54 18.89
C ALA A 516 10.67 25.88 18.97
N ASP A 517 11.17 26.26 20.17
CA ASP A 517 12.00 27.46 20.34
C ASP A 517 13.32 27.31 19.57
N VAL A 518 13.97 26.13 19.61
CA VAL A 518 15.19 25.84 18.81
C VAL A 518 14.90 25.97 17.31
N SER A 519 13.82 25.37 16.85
CA SER A 519 13.39 25.44 15.44
C SER A 519 13.10 26.88 15.00
N GLN A 520 12.52 27.68 15.86
CA GLN A 520 12.25 29.11 15.60
C GLN A 520 13.55 29.93 15.49
N VAL A 521 14.52 29.67 16.38
CA VAL A 521 15.84 30.32 16.32
C VAL A 521 16.58 29.92 15.05
N LEU A 522 16.55 28.63 14.69
CA LEU A 522 17.13 28.15 13.44
C LEU A 522 16.48 28.83 12.23
N ALA A 523 15.15 28.90 12.19
CA ALA A 523 14.42 29.58 11.13
C ALA A 523 14.80 31.05 11.00
N THR A 524 15.03 31.75 12.11
CA THR A 524 15.50 33.15 12.11
C THR A 524 16.90 33.25 11.51
N ILE A 525 17.87 32.43 11.96
CA ILE A 525 19.23 32.43 11.42
C ILE A 525 19.23 32.10 9.92
N ILE A 526 18.41 31.16 9.50
CA ILE A 526 18.25 30.79 8.09
C ILE A 526 17.76 32.01 7.30
N ASN A 527 16.66 32.63 7.70
CA ASN A 527 16.06 33.76 6.99
C ASN A 527 16.99 34.99 6.91
N GLU A 528 17.77 35.23 7.96
CA GLU A 528 18.73 36.34 7.99
C GLU A 528 19.90 36.18 7.00
N ASN A 529 20.15 34.94 6.55
CA ASN A 529 21.28 34.62 5.65
C ASN A 529 20.84 34.22 4.23
N LEU A 530 19.55 34.33 3.91
CA LEU A 530 19.01 34.10 2.56
C LEU A 530 18.90 35.38 1.75
N ASP A 531 19.09 35.25 0.46
CA ASP A 531 18.82 36.35 -0.48
C ASP A 531 17.32 36.39 -0.84
N ALA A 532 16.86 37.51 -1.41
CA ALA A 532 15.45 37.73 -1.72
C ALA A 532 14.84 36.70 -2.71
N GLU A 533 15.69 36.05 -3.51
CA GLU A 533 15.28 35.05 -4.50
C GLU A 533 15.39 33.61 -4.00
N ASP A 534 15.95 33.39 -2.81
CA ASP A 534 16.12 32.06 -2.22
C ASP A 534 14.84 31.60 -1.52
N TYR A 535 14.58 30.34 -1.59
CA TYR A 535 13.46 29.70 -0.89
C TYR A 535 13.98 28.73 0.16
N ALA A 536 13.47 28.82 1.37
CA ALA A 536 13.74 27.88 2.43
C ALA A 536 12.46 27.35 3.04
N GLY A 537 12.46 26.08 3.38
CA GLY A 537 11.32 25.45 4.04
C GLY A 537 11.72 24.20 4.81
N VAL A 538 10.83 23.78 5.69
CA VAL A 538 10.97 22.56 6.49
C VAL A 538 10.56 21.36 5.64
N ILE A 539 11.29 20.23 5.74
CA ILE A 539 10.89 18.95 5.15
C ILE A 539 10.36 18.01 6.24
N SER A 540 11.09 17.95 7.33
CA SER A 540 10.75 17.20 8.54
C SER A 540 11.37 17.90 9.76
N ASP A 541 11.12 17.38 10.94
CA ASP A 541 11.67 17.94 12.17
C ASP A 541 13.22 17.91 12.14
N GLY A 542 13.85 19.08 12.21
CA GLY A 542 15.30 19.23 12.13
C GLY A 542 15.88 19.15 10.71
N GLU A 543 15.07 19.11 9.67
CA GLU A 543 15.51 19.04 8.28
C GLU A 543 14.92 20.16 7.43
N TYR A 544 15.77 20.84 6.68
CA TYR A 544 15.43 22.02 5.92
C TYR A 544 15.91 21.89 4.47
N LEU A 545 15.08 22.32 3.54
CA LEU A 545 15.37 22.34 2.11
C LEU A 545 15.44 23.78 1.61
N PHE A 546 16.43 24.03 0.77
CA PHE A 546 16.66 25.34 0.17
C PHE A 546 16.74 25.23 -1.34
N LEU A 547 16.18 26.21 -2.00
CA LEU A 547 16.20 26.34 -3.44
C LEU A 547 16.81 27.69 -3.78
N CYS A 548 17.94 27.66 -4.44
CA CYS A 548 18.69 28.87 -4.83
C CYS A 548 18.70 28.98 -6.37
N PRO A 549 17.68 29.64 -6.97
CA PRO A 549 17.62 29.83 -8.41
C PRO A 549 18.78 30.71 -8.87
N HIS A 550 19.25 30.48 -10.08
CA HIS A 550 20.31 31.26 -10.74
C HIS A 550 21.68 31.30 -10.04
N GLN A 551 21.90 30.41 -9.05
CA GLN A 551 23.15 30.29 -8.30
C GLN A 551 23.84 28.96 -8.56
N THR A 552 25.19 28.97 -8.56
CA THR A 552 25.98 27.73 -8.64
C THR A 552 26.19 27.13 -7.25
N PRO A 553 26.50 25.82 -7.16
CA PRO A 553 26.75 25.17 -5.87
C PRO A 553 27.87 25.85 -5.05
N GLU A 554 28.90 26.40 -5.71
CA GLU A 554 30.01 27.09 -5.06
C GLU A 554 29.54 28.40 -4.40
N GLN A 555 28.66 29.13 -5.05
CA GLN A 555 28.08 30.38 -4.49
C GLN A 555 27.20 30.07 -3.27
N VAL A 556 26.40 29.01 -3.38
CA VAL A 556 25.53 28.53 -2.27
C VAL A 556 26.37 27.99 -1.11
N LEU A 557 27.49 27.32 -1.36
CA LEU A 557 28.39 26.79 -0.34
C LEU A 557 28.93 27.90 0.59
N ILE A 558 29.28 29.06 0.04
CA ILE A 558 29.75 30.22 0.84
C ILE A 558 28.64 30.67 1.82
N LYS A 559 27.39 30.69 1.36
CA LYS A 559 26.22 31.07 2.14
C LYS A 559 25.97 30.04 3.28
N PHE A 560 26.01 28.78 2.95
CA PHE A 560 25.79 27.70 3.93
C PHE A 560 26.90 27.57 4.96
N THR A 561 28.11 27.86 4.58
CA THR A 561 29.24 27.99 5.54
C THR A 561 28.99 29.09 6.56
N ARG A 562 28.42 30.23 6.15
CA ARG A 562 28.01 31.30 7.07
C ARG A 562 26.86 30.89 7.96
N ILE A 563 25.82 30.21 7.43
CA ILE A 563 24.71 29.68 8.21
C ILE A 563 25.23 28.70 9.26
N LYS A 564 26.08 27.75 8.88
CA LYS A 564 26.69 26.77 9.80
C LYS A 564 27.49 27.46 10.90
N GLN A 565 28.29 28.48 10.55
CA GLN A 565 29.06 29.27 11.52
C GLN A 565 28.14 30.05 12.46
N ALA A 566 27.09 30.67 11.93
CA ALA A 566 26.11 31.40 12.73
C ALA A 566 25.37 30.50 13.72
N ILE A 567 25.00 29.30 13.31
CA ILE A 567 24.38 28.30 14.21
C ILE A 567 25.38 27.84 15.27
N LYS A 568 26.63 27.57 14.89
CA LYS A 568 27.67 27.10 15.81
C LYS A 568 28.04 28.14 16.88
N THR A 569 27.98 29.43 16.53
CA THR A 569 28.30 30.53 17.47
C THR A 569 27.10 30.99 18.28
N ARG A 570 25.88 30.54 17.93
CA ARG A 570 24.66 30.94 18.62
C ARG A 570 24.49 30.16 19.92
N PHE A 571 24.25 30.89 20.99
CA PHE A 571 23.87 30.31 22.28
C PHE A 571 22.35 30.04 22.31
N PHE A 572 22.00 28.78 22.52
CA PHE A 572 20.59 28.33 22.64
C PHE A 572 20.24 28.24 24.13
N ALA A 573 19.69 29.32 24.68
CA ALA A 573 19.49 29.48 26.13
C ALA A 573 18.69 28.31 26.79
N ASN A 574 17.79 27.67 26.03
CA ASN A 574 16.93 26.58 26.54
C ASN A 574 17.58 25.19 26.45
N LEU A 575 18.78 25.08 25.84
CA LEU A 575 19.51 23.80 25.72
C LEU A 575 20.63 23.61 26.77
N GLY A 576 20.93 24.63 27.60
CA GLY A 576 22.03 24.57 28.58
C GLY A 576 23.38 24.37 27.88
N ASP A 577 24.11 23.30 28.24
CA ASP A 577 25.42 22.97 27.67
C ASP A 577 25.36 22.24 26.32
N TYR A 578 24.16 21.98 25.80
CA TYR A 578 23.98 21.28 24.50
C TYR A 578 24.05 22.26 23.33
N SER A 579 24.78 21.87 22.30
CA SER A 579 24.88 22.62 21.03
C SER A 579 24.01 22.00 19.95
N VAL A 580 23.62 22.80 18.98
CA VAL A 580 22.94 22.35 17.76
C VAL A 580 24.01 22.13 16.70
N ASN A 581 24.18 20.89 16.26
CA ASN A 581 25.12 20.53 15.21
C ASN A 581 24.39 20.37 13.89
N VAL A 582 24.87 21.02 12.84
CA VAL A 582 24.26 20.95 11.51
C VAL A 582 25.24 20.45 10.47
N ILE A 583 24.73 19.58 9.62
CA ILE A 583 25.37 19.11 8.40
C ILE A 583 24.55 19.58 7.21
N PHE A 584 25.18 19.77 6.08
CA PHE A 584 24.48 20.17 4.85
C PHE A 584 25.13 19.57 3.61
N SER A 585 24.32 19.36 2.59
CA SER A 585 24.77 18.97 1.25
C SER A 585 24.20 19.93 0.23
N ILE A 586 24.96 20.20 -0.82
CA ILE A 586 24.58 21.15 -1.88
C ILE A 586 24.90 20.52 -3.23
N ALA A 587 23.94 20.50 -4.14
CA ALA A 587 24.16 20.08 -5.51
C ALA A 587 23.23 20.80 -6.48
N ALA A 588 23.65 20.89 -7.72
CA ALA A 588 22.79 21.26 -8.84
C ALA A 588 22.32 19.99 -9.56
N PRO A 589 21.04 19.90 -9.96
CA PRO A 589 20.55 18.78 -10.73
C PRO A 589 21.27 18.65 -12.07
N SER A 590 21.72 17.44 -12.40
CA SER A 590 22.31 17.11 -13.69
C SER A 590 21.24 16.77 -14.74
N ILE A 591 21.63 16.62 -16.01
CA ILE A 591 20.71 16.20 -17.09
C ILE A 591 20.09 14.82 -16.79
N GLN A 592 20.82 13.97 -16.07
CA GLN A 592 20.38 12.62 -15.72
C GLN A 592 19.39 12.57 -14.53
N ASP A 593 19.30 13.62 -13.75
CA ASP A 593 18.41 13.73 -12.61
C ASP A 593 16.98 14.08 -13.07
N ILE A 594 16.26 13.09 -13.61
CA ILE A 594 14.91 13.30 -14.17
C ILE A 594 13.87 13.49 -13.06
N ASP A 595 13.97 12.69 -11.99
CA ASP A 595 13.03 12.72 -10.87
C ASP A 595 13.55 13.60 -9.73
N PRO A 596 12.77 14.64 -9.31
CA PRO A 596 13.14 15.50 -8.21
C PRO A 596 13.32 14.76 -6.88
N TYR A 597 12.57 13.68 -6.65
CA TYR A 597 12.68 12.93 -5.39
C TYR A 597 13.91 12.04 -5.31
N VAL A 598 14.30 11.44 -6.43
CA VAL A 598 15.56 10.67 -6.50
C VAL A 598 16.76 11.58 -6.29
N PHE A 599 16.72 12.77 -6.88
CA PHE A 599 17.76 13.78 -6.65
C PHE A 599 17.81 14.22 -5.18
N LEU A 600 16.65 14.48 -4.57
CA LEU A 600 16.57 14.89 -3.17
C LEU A 600 17.05 13.79 -2.20
N SER A 601 16.70 12.51 -2.46
CA SER A 601 17.19 11.37 -1.67
C SER A 601 18.69 11.25 -1.71
N ARG A 602 19.28 11.35 -2.90
CA ARG A 602 20.75 11.37 -3.08
C ARG A 602 21.40 12.55 -2.33
N LEU A 603 20.78 13.72 -2.39
CA LEU A 603 21.28 14.91 -1.70
C LEU A 603 21.25 14.73 -0.17
N SER A 604 20.20 14.11 0.36
CA SER A 604 20.10 13.84 1.79
C SER A 604 21.10 12.76 2.24
N GLU A 605 21.36 11.74 1.43
CA GLU A 605 22.37 10.71 1.72
C GLU A 605 23.78 11.27 1.72
N CYS A 606 24.11 12.23 0.82
CA CYS A 606 25.40 12.89 0.81
C CYS A 606 25.65 13.72 2.09
N ALA A 607 24.62 14.27 2.70
CA ALA A 607 24.74 14.99 3.97
C ALA A 607 25.13 14.05 5.14
N ASP A 608 24.79 12.77 5.07
CA ASP A 608 25.15 11.77 6.09
C ASP A 608 26.56 11.16 5.89
N ILE A 609 27.20 11.37 4.74
CA ILE A 609 28.52 10.80 4.37
C ILE A 609 29.70 11.73 4.70
N GLU A 610 29.49 13.06 4.75
CA GLU A 610 30.54 14.01 5.16
C GLU A 610 30.77 14.02 6.68
N LYS A 611 31.29 12.89 7.19
CA LYS A 611 31.84 12.75 8.54
C LYS A 611 33.34 12.84 8.54
#